data_08b635bc8fcc6e048c812c4107dff237
#
_entry.id   08b635bc8fcc6e048c812c4107dff237
#
_cell.length_a   1.000
_cell.length_b   1.000
_cell.length_c   1.000
_cell.angle_alpha   90.00
_cell.angle_beta   90.00
_cell.angle_gamma   90.00
#
_symmetry.space_group_name_H-M   'P 1'
#
loop_
_entity.id
_entity.type
_entity.pdbx_description
1 polymer ?
#
loop_
_entity_poly.entity_id
_entity_poly.type
_entity_poly.pdbx_seq_one_letter_code
_entity_poly.pdbx_strand_id
1 'polypeptide(L)'
;MDLELDSATQQFQLEVREFLRANVPAEPLPSMDTREGFEAHRQWEHTLAEARLSVVSWQREYGGRDASLLEWVLFEQEYYAAGAPGRVSQNGIFLLAPTLFEHGTPEQLERILPRMARADDIWAQAWSEPEAGSDLAGIRSGAKRVDGGWVLNGQKTWSSRASFADWAFGLFRSDPEAERHKGLTYVMFPLSADGVTVRPIPQLDGEPGFAEIFLDNVFVPDADVIGEPGSGWRVAMSTSSNERGLSLRSPGRFNATAQRLLELWRGAADPADTEIRNRVVDAWIG
;
A
#
# COMPACT_ATOMS: atom_id res chain seq x y z
N MET A 1 30.41 4.99 -18.53
CA MET A 1 29.38 5.37 -17.52
C MET A 1 29.99 5.00 -16.19
N ASP A 2 30.18 5.98 -15.32
CA ASP A 2 30.62 5.73 -13.96
C ASP A 2 29.42 5.26 -13.14
N LEU A 3 29.53 4.09 -12.52
CA LEU A 3 28.50 3.49 -11.67
C LEU A 3 28.90 3.52 -10.19
N GLU A 4 29.99 4.23 -9.86
CA GLU A 4 30.39 4.42 -8.47
C GLU A 4 29.40 5.35 -7.76
N LEU A 5 28.95 4.92 -6.58
CA LEU A 5 28.11 5.75 -5.73
C LEU A 5 28.96 6.87 -5.11
N ASP A 6 28.42 8.08 -5.04
CA ASP A 6 29.06 9.15 -4.28
C ASP A 6 29.07 8.83 -2.77
N SER A 7 29.89 9.56 -2.02
CA SER A 7 30.11 9.30 -0.60
C SER A 7 28.84 9.48 0.25
N ALA A 8 27.93 10.39 -0.12
CA ALA A 8 26.68 10.61 0.60
C ALA A 8 25.71 9.43 0.41
N THR A 9 25.59 8.96 -0.83
CA THR A 9 24.78 7.79 -1.18
C THR A 9 25.32 6.50 -0.54
N GLN A 10 26.66 6.32 -0.52
CA GLN A 10 27.30 5.21 0.18
C GLN A 10 27.01 5.24 1.69
N GLN A 11 27.11 6.43 2.31
CA GLN A 11 26.81 6.60 3.73
C GLN A 11 25.35 6.29 4.05
N PHE A 12 24.41 6.75 3.22
CA PHE A 12 22.99 6.42 3.35
C PHE A 12 22.76 4.90 3.31
N GLN A 13 23.37 4.20 2.33
CA GLN A 13 23.25 2.75 2.20
C GLN A 13 23.79 2.02 3.44
N LEU A 14 24.93 2.45 3.97
CA LEU A 14 25.53 1.88 5.18
C LEU A 14 24.61 2.06 6.39
N GLU A 15 24.08 3.27 6.59
CA GLU A 15 23.14 3.58 7.68
C GLU A 15 21.89 2.68 7.62
N VAL A 16 21.30 2.52 6.43
CA VAL A 16 20.15 1.63 6.23
C VAL A 16 20.50 0.19 6.59
N ARG A 17 21.63 -0.30 6.12
CA ARG A 17 22.11 -1.67 6.37
C ARG A 17 22.35 -1.92 7.87
N GLU A 18 22.99 -0.99 8.57
CA GLU A 18 23.22 -1.08 10.00
C GLU A 18 21.92 -1.08 10.79
N PHE A 19 21.00 -0.18 10.43
CA PHE A 19 19.68 -0.14 11.04
C PHE A 19 18.92 -1.47 10.87
N LEU A 20 18.85 -1.99 9.65
CA LEU A 20 18.14 -3.25 9.37
C LEU A 20 18.78 -4.42 10.10
N ARG A 21 20.12 -4.50 10.12
CA ARG A 21 20.85 -5.53 10.85
C ARG A 21 20.56 -5.52 12.35
N ALA A 22 20.35 -4.34 12.93
CA ALA A 22 20.10 -4.19 14.36
C ALA A 22 18.64 -4.43 14.75
N ASN A 23 17.68 -4.22 13.84
CA ASN A 23 16.26 -4.12 14.18
C ASN A 23 15.37 -5.18 13.49
N VAL A 24 15.80 -5.81 12.39
CA VAL A 24 14.99 -6.86 11.75
C VAL A 24 14.82 -8.02 12.72
N PRO A 25 13.57 -8.47 12.97
CA PRO A 25 13.32 -9.61 13.85
C PRO A 25 14.07 -10.87 13.38
N ALA A 26 14.65 -11.60 14.33
CA ALA A 26 15.39 -12.85 14.05
C ALA A 26 14.47 -13.95 13.50
N GLU A 27 13.22 -13.96 13.93
CA GLU A 27 12.19 -14.90 13.46
C GLU A 27 11.18 -14.15 12.59
N PRO A 28 10.66 -14.80 11.54
CA PRO A 28 9.60 -14.21 10.72
C PRO A 28 8.38 -13.83 11.57
N LEU A 29 7.80 -12.67 11.30
CA LEU A 29 6.55 -12.27 11.93
C LEU A 29 5.38 -13.16 11.46
N PRO A 30 4.32 -13.33 12.27
CA PRO A 30 3.10 -14.02 11.86
C PRO A 30 2.47 -13.39 10.60
N SER A 31 1.55 -14.13 9.96
CA SER A 31 0.86 -13.65 8.76
C SER A 31 0.18 -12.30 8.98
N MET A 32 0.40 -11.36 8.05
CA MET A 32 -0.28 -10.06 8.04
C MET A 32 -1.81 -10.15 7.91
N ASP A 33 -2.32 -11.30 7.52
CA ASP A 33 -3.74 -11.54 7.30
C ASP A 33 -4.46 -12.06 8.57
N THR A 34 -3.72 -12.10 9.70
CA THR A 34 -4.26 -12.28 11.06
C THR A 34 -4.15 -10.99 11.85
N ARG A 35 -4.99 -10.81 12.89
CA ARG A 35 -4.90 -9.62 13.75
C ARG A 35 -3.56 -9.51 14.45
N GLU A 36 -3.07 -10.61 15.00
CA GLU A 36 -1.77 -10.65 15.70
C GLU A 36 -0.62 -10.27 14.77
N GLY A 37 -0.57 -10.90 13.59
CA GLY A 37 0.47 -10.60 12.61
C GLY A 37 0.34 -9.19 12.05
N PHE A 38 -0.86 -8.69 11.78
CA PHE A 38 -1.08 -7.31 11.34
C PHE A 38 -0.50 -6.31 12.35
N GLU A 39 -0.78 -6.46 13.64
CA GLU A 39 -0.26 -5.58 14.68
C GLU A 39 1.26 -5.72 14.85
N ALA A 40 1.81 -6.92 14.71
CA ALA A 40 3.26 -7.12 14.73
C ALA A 40 3.97 -6.41 13.57
N HIS A 41 3.40 -6.47 12.36
CA HIS A 41 3.92 -5.75 11.20
C HIS A 41 3.71 -4.23 11.32
N ARG A 42 2.60 -3.78 11.91
CA ARG A 42 2.37 -2.37 12.23
C ARG A 42 3.44 -1.84 13.20
N GLN A 43 3.76 -2.61 14.23
CA GLN A 43 4.83 -2.25 15.18
C GLN A 43 6.21 -2.17 14.51
N TRP A 44 6.51 -3.07 13.57
CA TRP A 44 7.70 -2.97 12.74
C TRP A 44 7.74 -1.65 11.94
N GLU A 45 6.62 -1.22 11.37
CA GLU A 45 6.54 0.03 10.62
C GLU A 45 6.69 1.26 11.53
N HIS A 46 6.26 1.22 12.79
CA HIS A 46 6.59 2.24 13.78
C HIS A 46 8.11 2.34 14.01
N THR A 47 8.79 1.19 14.13
CA THR A 47 10.26 1.16 14.26
C THR A 47 10.96 1.79 13.05
N LEU A 48 10.49 1.53 11.84
CA LEU A 48 10.98 2.19 10.62
C LEU A 48 10.72 3.71 10.65
N ALA A 49 9.56 4.11 11.11
CA ALA A 49 9.16 5.53 11.14
C ALA A 49 9.97 6.34 12.14
N GLU A 50 10.33 5.78 13.30
CA GLU A 50 11.22 6.41 14.29
C GLU A 50 12.59 6.73 13.68
N ALA A 51 13.10 5.87 12.80
CA ALA A 51 14.32 6.09 12.04
C ALA A 51 14.11 6.88 10.73
N ARG A 52 12.87 7.32 10.41
CA ARG A 52 12.48 7.94 9.14
C ARG A 52 12.79 7.07 7.91
N LEU A 53 12.65 5.76 8.07
CA LEU A 53 12.88 4.77 7.02
C LEU A 53 11.58 4.16 6.47
N SER A 54 10.43 4.54 7.00
CA SER A 54 9.13 4.06 6.50
C SER A 54 8.80 4.58 5.10
N VAL A 55 9.17 5.84 4.81
CA VAL A 55 8.82 6.56 3.57
C VAL A 55 10.00 7.43 3.12
N VAL A 56 11.17 6.83 2.89
CA VAL A 56 12.46 7.54 2.70
C VAL A 56 12.43 8.64 1.63
N SER A 57 11.67 8.44 0.55
CA SER A 57 11.57 9.38 -0.57
C SER A 57 10.61 10.56 -0.33
N TRP A 58 9.79 10.50 0.75
CA TRP A 58 8.89 11.62 1.04
C TRP A 58 9.64 12.80 1.65
N GLN A 59 9.01 13.99 1.57
CA GLN A 59 9.51 15.20 2.22
C GLN A 59 9.61 15.01 3.74
N ARG A 60 10.61 15.65 4.34
CA ARG A 60 10.89 15.53 5.79
C ARG A 60 9.72 15.94 6.67
N GLU A 61 8.94 16.91 6.22
CA GLU A 61 7.74 17.39 6.92
C GLU A 61 6.66 16.32 7.04
N TYR A 62 6.61 15.36 6.09
CA TYR A 62 5.69 14.23 6.12
C TYR A 62 6.30 12.93 6.66
N GLY A 63 7.49 12.99 7.25
CA GLY A 63 8.12 11.84 7.90
C GLY A 63 9.19 11.13 7.06
N GLY A 64 9.46 11.59 5.84
CA GLY A 64 10.52 11.06 4.96
C GLY A 64 11.90 11.66 5.23
N ARG A 65 12.81 11.44 4.28
CA ARG A 65 14.22 11.89 4.30
C ARG A 65 14.60 12.73 3.08
N ASP A 66 13.66 13.04 2.18
CA ASP A 66 13.91 13.63 0.84
C ASP A 66 14.86 12.76 -0.01
N ALA A 67 14.85 11.46 0.22
CA ALA A 67 15.77 10.55 -0.48
C ALA A 67 15.52 10.58 -1.99
N SER A 68 16.61 10.61 -2.74
CA SER A 68 16.59 10.51 -4.20
C SER A 68 16.05 9.14 -4.65
N LEU A 69 15.71 9.02 -5.93
CA LEU A 69 15.29 7.74 -6.50
C LEU A 69 16.35 6.65 -6.33
N LEU A 70 17.64 7.01 -6.45
CA LEU A 70 18.74 6.07 -6.27
C LEU A 70 18.81 5.59 -4.81
N GLU A 71 18.74 6.50 -3.84
CA GLU A 71 18.73 6.15 -2.42
C GLU A 71 17.50 5.29 -2.06
N TRP A 72 16.32 5.60 -2.65
CA TRP A 72 15.15 4.76 -2.47
C TRP A 72 15.38 3.33 -3.02
N VAL A 73 15.98 3.18 -4.20
CA VAL A 73 16.31 1.85 -4.77
C VAL A 73 17.28 1.10 -3.86
N LEU A 74 18.31 1.77 -3.32
CA LEU A 74 19.26 1.18 -2.39
C LEU A 74 18.59 0.76 -1.08
N PHE A 75 17.69 1.61 -0.54
CA PHE A 75 16.89 1.25 0.63
C PHE A 75 16.10 -0.04 0.39
N GLU A 76 15.38 -0.14 -0.73
CA GLU A 76 14.60 -1.32 -1.08
C GLU A 76 15.48 -2.58 -1.24
N GLN A 77 16.65 -2.43 -1.84
CA GLN A 77 17.61 -3.54 -1.98
C GLN A 77 18.07 -4.04 -0.60
N GLU A 78 18.50 -3.15 0.28
CA GLU A 78 18.92 -3.52 1.64
C GLU A 78 17.74 -4.10 2.46
N TYR A 79 16.53 -3.52 2.32
CA TYR A 79 15.32 -3.94 3.01
C TYR A 79 14.98 -5.42 2.70
N TYR A 80 14.89 -5.76 1.44
CA TYR A 80 14.56 -7.12 1.02
C TYR A 80 15.71 -8.11 1.20
N ALA A 81 16.96 -7.67 1.04
CA ALA A 81 18.14 -8.50 1.29
C ALA A 81 18.26 -8.88 2.77
N ALA A 82 17.90 -7.96 3.68
CA ALA A 82 17.86 -8.23 5.13
C ALA A 82 16.70 -9.15 5.54
N GLY A 83 15.79 -9.51 4.64
CA GLY A 83 14.59 -10.28 4.98
C GLY A 83 13.61 -9.52 5.88
N ALA A 84 13.59 -8.19 5.80
CA ALA A 84 12.73 -7.34 6.61
C ALA A 84 11.25 -7.68 6.41
N PRO A 85 10.41 -7.51 7.46
CA PRO A 85 8.98 -7.87 7.43
C PRO A 85 8.20 -7.16 6.34
N GLY A 86 7.13 -7.80 5.85
CA GLY A 86 6.17 -7.18 4.94
C GLY A 86 5.52 -5.93 5.55
N ARG A 87 4.92 -5.07 4.72
CA ARG A 87 4.34 -3.79 5.15
C ARG A 87 2.82 -3.83 5.06
N VAL A 88 2.14 -3.58 6.18
CA VAL A 88 0.66 -3.49 6.22
C VAL A 88 0.15 -2.15 5.69
N SER A 89 1.00 -1.12 5.66
CA SER A 89 0.67 0.23 5.17
C SER A 89 0.71 0.39 3.64
N GLN A 90 0.97 -0.65 2.87
CA GLN A 90 1.20 -0.59 1.41
C GLN A 90 0.15 0.21 0.63
N ASN A 91 -1.15 -0.01 0.92
CA ASN A 91 -2.22 0.71 0.23
C ASN A 91 -2.17 2.22 0.51
N GLY A 92 -1.81 2.60 1.74
CA GLY A 92 -1.59 4.00 2.09
C GLY A 92 -0.37 4.58 1.38
N ILE A 93 0.81 4.06 1.68
CA ILE A 93 2.08 4.67 1.26
C ILE A 93 2.39 4.57 -0.24
N PHE A 94 1.90 3.53 -0.92
CA PHE A 94 2.21 3.31 -2.34
C PHE A 94 1.06 3.66 -3.29
N LEU A 95 -0.19 3.73 -2.81
CA LEU A 95 -1.35 4.04 -3.65
C LEU A 95 -1.97 5.38 -3.27
N LEU A 96 -2.39 5.54 -2.02
CA LEU A 96 -3.10 6.75 -1.60
C LEU A 96 -2.17 7.97 -1.49
N ALA A 97 -0.98 7.83 -0.89
CA ALA A 97 -0.10 8.98 -0.72
C ALA A 97 0.37 9.61 -2.04
N PRO A 98 0.82 8.86 -3.07
CA PRO A 98 1.10 9.45 -4.38
C PRO A 98 -0.13 10.15 -4.99
N THR A 99 -1.32 9.60 -4.77
CA THR A 99 -2.58 10.21 -5.20
C THR A 99 -2.86 11.52 -4.47
N LEU A 100 -2.58 11.57 -3.16
CA LEU A 100 -2.69 12.79 -2.36
C LEU A 100 -1.67 13.85 -2.78
N PHE A 101 -0.42 13.48 -3.07
CA PHE A 101 0.59 14.42 -3.58
C PHE A 101 0.15 15.07 -4.91
N GLU A 102 -0.62 14.36 -5.76
CA GLU A 102 -1.08 14.88 -7.05
C GLU A 102 -2.41 15.64 -6.95
N HIS A 103 -3.34 15.19 -6.10
CA HIS A 103 -4.74 15.65 -6.10
C HIS A 103 -5.24 16.15 -4.74
N GLY A 104 -4.49 15.95 -3.66
CA GLY A 104 -4.86 16.38 -2.32
C GLY A 104 -4.67 17.87 -2.10
N THR A 105 -5.37 18.41 -1.10
CA THR A 105 -5.13 19.78 -0.62
C THR A 105 -3.97 19.82 0.37
N PRO A 106 -3.32 20.98 0.61
CA PRO A 106 -2.29 21.10 1.63
C PRO A 106 -2.74 20.60 3.01
N GLU A 107 -3.97 20.91 3.40
CA GLU A 107 -4.55 20.49 4.68
C GLU A 107 -4.72 18.96 4.76
N GLN A 108 -5.06 18.30 3.65
CA GLN A 108 -5.10 16.84 3.58
C GLN A 108 -3.70 16.24 3.72
N LEU A 109 -2.71 16.80 3.04
CA LEU A 109 -1.32 16.34 3.13
C LEU A 109 -0.79 16.45 4.57
N GLU A 110 -0.94 17.61 5.20
CA GLU A 110 -0.51 17.88 6.58
C GLU A 110 -1.19 16.96 7.60
N ARG A 111 -2.48 16.67 7.41
CA ARG A 111 -3.27 15.85 8.33
C ARG A 111 -2.98 14.35 8.17
N ILE A 112 -2.81 13.87 6.95
CA ILE A 112 -2.84 12.43 6.63
C ILE A 112 -1.43 11.84 6.55
N LEU A 113 -0.52 12.48 5.80
CA LEU A 113 0.76 11.87 5.47
C LEU A 113 1.65 11.57 6.70
N PRO A 114 1.78 12.45 7.71
CA PRO A 114 2.59 12.14 8.88
C PRO A 114 2.07 10.95 9.69
N ARG A 115 0.76 10.78 9.77
CA ARG A 115 0.13 9.64 10.46
C ARG A 115 0.32 8.34 9.67
N MET A 116 0.17 8.42 8.34
CA MET A 116 0.43 7.30 7.44
C MET A 116 1.90 6.86 7.49
N ALA A 117 2.84 7.80 7.47
CA ALA A 117 4.27 7.53 7.57
C ALA A 117 4.66 6.80 8.87
N ARG A 118 3.95 7.08 9.97
CA ARG A 118 4.15 6.41 11.26
C ARG A 118 3.36 5.13 11.44
N ALA A 119 2.56 4.72 10.44
CA ALA A 119 1.59 3.63 10.55
C ALA A 119 0.54 3.81 11.68
N ASP A 120 0.30 5.08 12.12
CA ASP A 120 -0.77 5.42 13.05
C ASP A 120 -2.15 5.22 12.41
N ASP A 121 -2.24 5.42 11.08
CA ASP A 121 -3.41 5.15 10.26
C ASP A 121 -3.03 4.20 9.12
N ILE A 122 -3.65 3.02 9.11
CA ILE A 122 -3.52 2.04 8.02
C ILE A 122 -4.74 2.14 7.11
N TRP A 123 -4.52 2.08 5.80
CA TRP A 123 -5.50 2.36 4.77
C TRP A 123 -5.87 1.12 3.94
N ALA A 124 -7.16 0.90 3.74
CA ALA A 124 -7.69 -0.10 2.83
C ALA A 124 -8.21 0.55 1.54
N GLN A 125 -8.08 -0.17 0.42
CA GLN A 125 -8.66 0.25 -0.85
C GLN A 125 -10.09 -0.31 -0.98
N ALA A 126 -11.08 0.58 -1.17
CA ALA A 126 -12.51 0.25 -1.26
C ALA A 126 -13.05 0.57 -2.67
N TRP A 127 -12.60 -0.18 -3.68
CA TRP A 127 -12.95 0.07 -5.08
C TRP A 127 -13.99 -0.88 -5.62
N SER A 128 -13.64 -2.18 -5.68
CA SER A 128 -14.49 -3.21 -6.27
C SER A 128 -15.82 -3.36 -5.55
N GLU A 129 -16.85 -3.72 -6.32
CA GLU A 129 -18.18 -4.08 -5.82
C GLU A 129 -18.53 -5.51 -6.28
N PRO A 130 -19.51 -6.19 -5.69
CA PRO A 130 -19.87 -7.55 -6.11
C PRO A 130 -20.10 -7.68 -7.62
N GLU A 131 -20.65 -6.65 -8.28
CA GLU A 131 -20.95 -6.63 -9.71
C GLU A 131 -19.99 -5.76 -10.54
N ALA A 132 -18.99 -5.11 -9.92
CA ALA A 132 -18.07 -4.18 -10.59
C ALA A 132 -16.64 -4.36 -10.10
N GLY A 133 -15.90 -5.27 -10.71
CA GLY A 133 -14.46 -5.48 -10.51
C GLY A 133 -13.67 -4.90 -11.70
N SER A 134 -13.44 -5.72 -12.73
CA SER A 134 -12.72 -5.27 -13.94
C SER A 134 -13.42 -4.10 -14.66
N ASP A 135 -14.76 -4.06 -14.64
CA ASP A 135 -15.55 -2.90 -15.08
C ASP A 135 -15.79 -1.94 -13.91
N LEU A 136 -14.72 -1.32 -13.40
CA LEU A 136 -14.80 -0.39 -12.27
C LEU A 136 -15.71 0.82 -12.57
N ALA A 137 -15.86 1.23 -13.82
CA ALA A 137 -16.77 2.31 -14.20
C ALA A 137 -18.26 1.98 -13.98
N GLY A 138 -18.57 0.71 -13.77
CA GLY A 138 -19.93 0.20 -13.48
C GLY A 138 -20.32 0.23 -12.00
N ILE A 139 -19.51 0.81 -11.10
CA ILE A 139 -19.83 0.88 -9.67
C ILE A 139 -21.14 1.62 -9.40
N ARG A 140 -21.85 1.16 -8.35
CA ARG A 140 -23.17 1.67 -7.95
C ARG A 140 -23.21 2.24 -6.54
N SER A 141 -22.22 1.96 -5.68
CA SER A 141 -22.13 2.59 -4.35
C SER A 141 -22.18 4.11 -4.53
N GLY A 142 -23.13 4.73 -3.86
CA GLY A 142 -23.47 6.14 -4.03
C GLY A 142 -22.82 7.04 -2.99
N ALA A 143 -22.57 8.29 -3.39
CA ALA A 143 -22.23 9.40 -2.51
C ALA A 143 -23.22 10.54 -2.76
N LYS A 144 -24.17 10.75 -1.84
CA LYS A 144 -25.17 11.80 -1.95
C LYS A 144 -24.69 13.06 -1.25
N ARG A 145 -24.71 14.18 -1.96
CA ARG A 145 -24.38 15.50 -1.39
C ARG A 145 -25.37 15.88 -0.30
N VAL A 146 -24.86 16.35 0.84
CA VAL A 146 -25.61 16.90 1.96
C VAL A 146 -24.88 18.16 2.49
N ASP A 147 -25.44 18.83 3.47
CA ASP A 147 -24.79 19.98 4.08
C ASP A 147 -23.49 19.59 4.77
N GLY A 148 -22.39 20.24 4.40
CA GLY A 148 -21.05 20.01 4.94
C GLY A 148 -20.34 18.72 4.50
N GLY A 149 -20.95 17.91 3.60
CA GLY A 149 -20.31 16.65 3.18
C GLY A 149 -21.15 15.76 2.31
N TRP A 150 -20.97 14.47 2.49
CA TRP A 150 -21.55 13.40 1.68
C TRP A 150 -22.08 12.27 2.54
N VAL A 151 -23.10 11.61 2.07
CA VAL A 151 -23.62 10.37 2.68
C VAL A 151 -23.35 9.22 1.72
N LEU A 152 -22.55 8.24 2.18
CA LEU A 152 -22.19 7.06 1.42
C LEU A 152 -23.17 5.91 1.70
N ASN A 153 -23.57 5.22 0.63
CA ASN A 153 -24.37 3.98 0.69
C ASN A 153 -23.86 2.97 -0.34
N GLY A 154 -23.75 1.72 0.04
CA GLY A 154 -23.38 0.65 -0.88
C GLY A 154 -22.56 -0.47 -0.24
N GLN A 155 -21.89 -1.24 -1.09
CA GLN A 155 -21.05 -2.36 -0.67
C GLN A 155 -19.77 -2.38 -1.51
N LYS A 156 -18.63 -2.51 -0.83
CA LYS A 156 -17.33 -2.77 -1.45
C LYS A 156 -16.88 -4.18 -1.09
N THR A 157 -16.08 -4.79 -1.97
CA THR A 157 -15.58 -6.16 -1.77
C THR A 157 -14.12 -6.26 -2.15
N TRP A 158 -13.45 -7.34 -1.71
CA TRP A 158 -12.05 -7.61 -1.96
C TRP A 158 -11.09 -6.53 -1.43
N SER A 159 -11.52 -5.84 -0.37
CA SER A 159 -10.68 -4.83 0.29
C SER A 159 -9.62 -5.49 1.15
N SER A 160 -8.36 -5.47 0.70
CA SER A 160 -7.24 -6.13 1.37
C SER A 160 -7.08 -5.60 2.80
N ARG A 161 -7.07 -6.50 3.78
CA ARG A 161 -6.87 -6.25 5.22
C ARG A 161 -7.78 -5.19 5.83
N ALA A 162 -8.91 -4.87 5.19
CA ALA A 162 -9.85 -3.88 5.73
C ALA A 162 -10.41 -4.27 7.11
N SER A 163 -10.40 -5.56 7.46
CA SER A 163 -10.77 -6.03 8.81
C SER A 163 -9.85 -5.53 9.93
N PHE A 164 -8.67 -5.01 9.60
CA PHE A 164 -7.65 -4.56 10.53
C PHE A 164 -7.24 -3.09 10.29
N ALA A 165 -7.57 -2.51 9.13
CA ALA A 165 -7.24 -1.15 8.77
C ALA A 165 -8.10 -0.12 9.54
N ASP A 166 -7.62 1.12 9.61
CA ASP A 166 -8.29 2.22 10.30
C ASP A 166 -9.18 3.03 9.35
N TRP A 167 -8.73 3.21 8.12
CA TRP A 167 -9.38 4.01 7.09
C TRP A 167 -9.51 3.26 5.77
N ALA A 168 -10.44 3.73 4.95
CA ALA A 168 -10.53 3.32 3.56
C ALA A 168 -10.60 4.52 2.61
N PHE A 169 -10.17 4.30 1.37
CA PHE A 169 -10.34 5.24 0.27
C PHE A 169 -11.02 4.52 -0.91
N GLY A 170 -11.93 5.21 -1.56
CA GLY A 170 -12.74 4.57 -2.58
C GLY A 170 -13.43 5.51 -3.55
N LEU A 171 -14.01 4.91 -4.57
CA LEU A 171 -14.72 5.57 -5.65
C LEU A 171 -16.23 5.36 -5.49
N PHE A 172 -17.00 6.45 -5.61
CA PHE A 172 -18.44 6.44 -5.39
C PHE A 172 -19.18 7.20 -6.49
N ARG A 173 -20.41 6.77 -6.83
CA ARG A 173 -21.30 7.44 -7.75
C ARG A 173 -21.94 8.67 -7.08
N SER A 174 -21.47 9.86 -7.42
CA SER A 174 -21.97 11.14 -6.88
C SER A 174 -23.02 11.81 -7.79
N ASP A 175 -23.06 11.44 -9.06
CA ASP A 175 -24.09 11.84 -10.01
C ASP A 175 -24.68 10.57 -10.64
N PRO A 176 -25.91 10.18 -10.26
CA PRO A 176 -26.55 8.96 -10.79
C PRO A 176 -26.97 9.08 -12.26
N GLU A 177 -27.15 10.29 -12.79
CA GLU A 177 -27.51 10.53 -14.18
C GLU A 177 -26.30 10.50 -15.14
N ALA A 178 -25.10 10.61 -14.58
CA ALA A 178 -23.87 10.56 -15.37
C ALA A 178 -23.47 9.12 -15.71
N GLU A 179 -23.04 8.92 -16.94
CA GLU A 179 -22.65 7.59 -17.42
C GLU A 179 -21.19 7.25 -17.10
N ARG A 180 -20.99 6.00 -16.69
CA ARG A 180 -19.69 5.31 -16.57
C ARG A 180 -18.64 6.10 -15.79
N HIS A 181 -17.64 6.65 -16.47
CA HIS A 181 -16.49 7.36 -15.87
C HIS A 181 -16.82 8.76 -15.32
N LYS A 182 -17.96 9.32 -15.71
CA LYS A 182 -18.41 10.62 -15.24
C LYS A 182 -19.19 10.49 -13.93
N GLY A 183 -19.28 11.59 -13.18
CA GLY A 183 -20.09 11.64 -11.95
C GLY A 183 -19.61 10.72 -10.85
N LEU A 184 -18.32 10.43 -10.81
CA LEU A 184 -17.65 9.66 -9.75
C LEU A 184 -16.84 10.59 -8.86
N THR A 185 -16.87 10.36 -7.55
CA THR A 185 -16.11 11.13 -6.55
C THR A 185 -15.23 10.18 -5.75
N TYR A 186 -14.00 10.61 -5.49
CA TYR A 186 -13.03 9.84 -4.70
C TYR A 186 -13.05 10.30 -3.26
N VAL A 187 -13.30 9.38 -2.33
CA VAL A 187 -13.62 9.70 -0.95
C VAL A 187 -12.80 8.85 0.00
N MET A 188 -12.34 9.46 1.08
CA MET A 188 -11.73 8.78 2.23
C MET A 188 -12.76 8.70 3.37
N PHE A 189 -12.76 7.61 4.13
CA PHE A 189 -13.64 7.45 5.27
C PHE A 189 -13.05 6.50 6.32
N PRO A 190 -13.30 6.76 7.64
CA PRO A 190 -12.85 5.84 8.68
C PRO A 190 -13.69 4.57 8.68
N LEU A 191 -13.04 3.42 8.84
CA LEU A 191 -13.73 2.12 8.92
C LEU A 191 -14.50 1.95 10.24
N SER A 192 -14.24 2.81 11.22
CA SER A 192 -14.96 2.88 12.50
C SER A 192 -16.15 3.85 12.50
N ALA A 193 -16.48 4.50 11.37
CA ALA A 193 -17.59 5.44 11.29
C ALA A 193 -18.94 4.73 11.50
N ASP A 194 -19.91 5.47 12.07
CA ASP A 194 -21.28 4.98 12.17
C ASP A 194 -21.83 4.60 10.78
N GLY A 195 -22.47 3.45 10.69
CA GLY A 195 -23.00 2.92 9.42
C GLY A 195 -22.00 2.10 8.61
N VAL A 196 -20.71 2.00 9.01
CA VAL A 196 -19.74 1.11 8.39
C VAL A 196 -19.77 -0.27 9.07
N THR A 197 -19.88 -1.31 8.27
CA THR A 197 -19.70 -2.71 8.73
C THR A 197 -18.66 -3.38 7.86
N VAL A 198 -17.58 -3.86 8.48
CA VAL A 198 -16.54 -4.62 7.81
C VAL A 198 -16.72 -6.11 8.11
N ARG A 199 -16.83 -6.92 7.07
CA ARG A 199 -16.99 -8.36 7.17
C ARG A 199 -15.82 -9.07 6.48
N PRO A 200 -15.02 -9.87 7.23
CA PRO A 200 -13.92 -10.61 6.66
C PRO A 200 -14.37 -11.65 5.64
N ILE A 201 -13.58 -11.85 4.59
CA ILE A 201 -13.73 -12.90 3.59
C ILE A 201 -12.64 -13.95 3.86
N PRO A 202 -12.97 -15.13 4.40
CA PRO A 202 -11.99 -16.18 4.62
C PRO A 202 -11.47 -16.72 3.27
N GLN A 203 -10.16 -16.91 3.18
CA GLN A 203 -9.49 -17.50 2.03
C GLN A 203 -9.36 -19.03 2.21
N LEU A 204 -8.72 -19.71 1.26
CA LEU A 204 -8.54 -21.17 1.30
C LEU A 204 -7.68 -21.65 2.49
N ASP A 205 -6.77 -20.81 2.97
CA ASP A 205 -5.96 -21.05 4.17
C ASP A 205 -6.71 -20.74 5.48
N GLY A 206 -7.93 -20.17 5.38
CA GLY A 206 -8.77 -19.76 6.51
C GLY A 206 -8.50 -18.36 7.04
N GLU A 207 -7.49 -17.65 6.50
CA GLU A 207 -7.15 -16.29 6.94
C GLU A 207 -8.04 -15.24 6.25
N PRO A 208 -8.45 -14.16 6.96
CA PRO A 208 -9.31 -13.10 6.40
C PRO A 208 -8.49 -12.00 5.72
N GLY A 209 -7.69 -12.33 4.72
CA GLY A 209 -6.85 -11.40 3.99
C GLY A 209 -7.63 -10.33 3.20
N PHE A 210 -8.93 -10.56 2.96
CA PHE A 210 -9.84 -9.60 2.33
C PHE A 210 -11.08 -9.36 3.17
N ALA A 211 -11.79 -8.27 2.88
CA ALA A 211 -13.08 -7.99 3.50
C ALA A 211 -14.08 -7.37 2.51
N GLU A 212 -15.36 -7.49 2.87
CA GLU A 212 -16.44 -6.66 2.38
C GLU A 212 -16.63 -5.46 3.31
N ILE A 213 -16.97 -4.31 2.75
CA ILE A 213 -17.29 -3.09 3.48
C ILE A 213 -18.72 -2.69 3.10
N PHE A 214 -19.63 -2.74 4.06
CA PHE A 214 -21.01 -2.27 3.90
C PHE A 214 -21.11 -0.85 4.44
N LEU A 215 -21.80 -0.01 3.69
CA LEU A 215 -22.00 1.40 3.99
C LEU A 215 -23.51 1.67 4.04
N ASP A 216 -24.01 2.09 5.20
CA ASP A 216 -25.40 2.44 5.42
C ASP A 216 -25.45 3.85 6.03
N ASN A 217 -25.74 4.84 5.19
CA ASN A 217 -25.85 6.25 5.54
C ASN A 217 -24.59 6.81 6.24
N VAL A 218 -23.41 6.43 5.79
CA VAL A 218 -22.12 6.88 6.35
C VAL A 218 -21.87 8.32 5.95
N PHE A 219 -21.80 9.22 6.92
CA PHE A 219 -21.45 10.63 6.68
C PHE A 219 -19.94 10.79 6.53
N VAL A 220 -19.54 11.55 5.51
CA VAL A 220 -18.15 11.92 5.23
C VAL A 220 -18.09 13.44 4.99
N PRO A 221 -17.22 14.19 5.70
CA PRO A 221 -17.08 15.63 5.48
C PRO A 221 -16.40 15.92 4.13
N ASP A 222 -16.61 17.13 3.61
CA ASP A 222 -15.96 17.59 2.37
C ASP A 222 -14.42 17.52 2.42
N ALA A 223 -13.83 17.69 3.59
CA ALA A 223 -12.40 17.60 3.82
C ALA A 223 -11.81 16.20 3.49
N ASP A 224 -12.64 15.17 3.37
CA ASP A 224 -12.23 13.80 3.06
C ASP A 224 -12.50 13.40 1.59
N VAL A 225 -12.88 14.37 0.74
CA VAL A 225 -12.96 14.18 -0.71
C VAL A 225 -11.60 14.54 -1.34
N ILE A 226 -11.07 13.67 -2.21
CA ILE A 226 -9.81 13.91 -2.93
C ILE A 226 -10.14 14.44 -4.32
N GLY A 227 -9.56 15.59 -4.65
CA GLY A 227 -9.85 16.30 -5.88
C GLY A 227 -11.27 16.88 -5.94
N GLU A 228 -11.71 17.32 -7.10
CA GLU A 228 -13.03 17.90 -7.29
C GLU A 228 -14.13 16.83 -7.34
N PRO A 229 -15.30 17.06 -6.72
CA PRO A 229 -16.45 16.18 -6.90
C PRO A 229 -16.77 15.95 -8.38
N GLY A 230 -17.09 14.71 -8.75
CA GLY A 230 -17.32 14.31 -10.13
C GLY A 230 -16.05 14.00 -10.93
N SER A 231 -14.87 14.33 -10.43
CA SER A 231 -13.58 14.05 -11.09
C SER A 231 -12.90 12.75 -10.59
N GLY A 232 -13.59 11.97 -9.78
CA GLY A 232 -13.03 10.79 -9.09
C GLY A 232 -12.40 9.75 -10.02
N TRP A 233 -12.87 9.61 -11.25
CA TRP A 233 -12.24 8.71 -12.21
C TRP A 233 -10.80 9.12 -12.53
N ARG A 234 -10.52 10.42 -12.71
CA ARG A 234 -9.16 10.91 -12.95
C ARG A 234 -8.26 10.61 -11.75
N VAL A 235 -8.76 10.82 -10.54
CA VAL A 235 -8.03 10.51 -9.29
C VAL A 235 -7.76 9.01 -9.20
N ALA A 236 -8.75 8.16 -9.50
CA ALA A 236 -8.57 6.71 -9.50
C ALA A 236 -7.55 6.24 -10.54
N MET A 237 -7.49 6.86 -11.72
CA MET A 237 -6.48 6.51 -12.73
C MET A 237 -5.06 6.88 -12.30
N SER A 238 -4.87 7.98 -11.58
CA SER A 238 -3.60 8.30 -10.94
C SER A 238 -3.21 7.20 -9.92
N THR A 239 -4.10 6.82 -9.02
CA THR A 239 -3.88 5.71 -8.08
C THR A 239 -3.50 4.41 -8.79
N SER A 240 -4.23 4.04 -9.86
CA SER A 240 -3.96 2.82 -10.65
C SER A 240 -2.60 2.87 -11.36
N SER A 241 -2.16 4.04 -11.79
CA SER A 241 -0.84 4.23 -12.37
C SER A 241 0.27 3.97 -11.35
N ASN A 242 0.07 4.42 -10.12
CA ASN A 242 1.00 4.19 -9.02
C ASN A 242 1.09 2.70 -8.63
N GLU A 243 -0.01 1.95 -8.71
CA GLU A 243 -0.03 0.49 -8.49
C GLU A 243 0.90 -0.27 -9.45
N ARG A 244 1.07 0.25 -10.67
CA ARG A 244 1.97 -0.32 -11.69
C ARG A 244 3.39 0.22 -11.61
N GLY A 245 3.63 1.16 -10.72
CA GLY A 245 4.92 1.83 -10.52
C GLY A 245 5.95 0.99 -9.77
N LEU A 246 7.17 1.50 -9.74
CA LEU A 246 8.32 0.85 -9.08
C LEU A 246 8.12 0.61 -7.59
N SER A 247 7.33 1.45 -6.90
CA SER A 247 7.15 1.36 -5.45
C SER A 247 6.50 0.06 -4.98
N LEU A 248 5.55 -0.49 -5.73
CA LEU A 248 4.97 -1.82 -5.46
C LEU A 248 5.73 -2.98 -6.13
N ARG A 249 6.55 -2.68 -7.14
CA ARG A 249 7.32 -3.65 -7.92
C ARG A 249 8.81 -3.42 -7.74
N SER A 250 9.25 -3.27 -6.50
CA SER A 250 10.64 -3.02 -6.16
C SER A 250 11.58 -4.06 -6.78
N PRO A 251 12.61 -3.64 -7.55
CA PRO A 251 13.64 -4.55 -8.04
C PRO A 251 14.34 -5.30 -6.91
N GLY A 252 14.49 -4.67 -5.74
CA GLY A 252 15.08 -5.30 -4.55
C GLY A 252 14.31 -6.54 -4.11
N ARG A 253 12.97 -6.51 -4.17
CA ARG A 253 12.11 -7.66 -3.85
C ARG A 253 12.37 -8.85 -4.78
N PHE A 254 12.44 -8.61 -6.09
CA PHE A 254 12.70 -9.67 -7.08
C PHE A 254 14.11 -10.24 -6.93
N ASN A 255 15.11 -9.38 -6.77
CA ASN A 255 16.50 -9.79 -6.56
C ASN A 255 16.64 -10.66 -5.29
N ALA A 256 16.05 -10.26 -4.17
CA ALA A 256 16.08 -11.04 -2.95
C ALA A 256 15.38 -12.40 -3.11
N THR A 257 14.27 -12.45 -3.84
CA THR A 257 13.56 -13.71 -4.14
C THR A 257 14.41 -14.63 -5.00
N ALA A 258 15.04 -14.11 -6.06
CA ALA A 258 15.94 -14.87 -6.92
C ALA A 258 17.16 -15.39 -6.15
N GLN A 259 17.72 -14.58 -5.25
CA GLN A 259 18.84 -14.98 -4.41
C GLN A 259 18.45 -16.13 -3.45
N ARG A 260 17.27 -16.05 -2.81
CA ARG A 260 16.74 -17.16 -1.97
C ARG A 260 16.55 -18.44 -2.77
N LEU A 261 16.08 -18.35 -4.01
CA LEU A 261 15.96 -19.51 -4.89
C LEU A 261 17.32 -20.17 -5.14
N LEU A 262 18.37 -19.38 -5.38
CA LEU A 262 19.75 -19.89 -5.53
C LEU A 262 20.24 -20.57 -4.24
N GLU A 263 19.96 -20.00 -3.09
CA GLU A 263 20.36 -20.57 -1.79
C GLU A 263 19.65 -21.90 -1.53
N LEU A 264 18.35 -21.98 -1.78
CA LEU A 264 17.57 -23.22 -1.69
C LEU A 264 18.13 -24.30 -2.63
N TRP A 265 18.41 -23.95 -3.87
CA TRP A 265 19.00 -24.87 -4.83
C TRP A 265 20.37 -25.38 -4.37
N ARG A 266 21.24 -24.50 -3.89
CA ARG A 266 22.58 -24.87 -3.38
C ARG A 266 22.52 -25.76 -2.14
N GLY A 267 21.50 -25.58 -1.30
CA GLY A 267 21.34 -26.34 -0.06
C GLY A 267 20.64 -27.69 -0.19
N ALA A 268 19.75 -27.85 -1.16
CA ALA A 268 18.82 -28.99 -1.23
C ALA A 268 18.87 -29.80 -2.54
N ALA A 269 19.43 -29.23 -3.63
CA ALA A 269 19.38 -29.88 -4.93
C ALA A 269 20.58 -30.79 -5.20
N ASP A 270 20.38 -31.83 -6.02
CA ASP A 270 21.47 -32.58 -6.63
C ASP A 270 22.18 -31.69 -7.67
N PRO A 271 23.48 -31.36 -7.48
CA PRO A 271 24.22 -30.55 -8.44
C PRO A 271 24.27 -31.14 -9.85
N ALA A 272 24.06 -32.46 -9.99
CA ALA A 272 24.03 -33.17 -11.25
C ALA A 272 22.68 -33.03 -11.99
N ASP A 273 21.63 -32.59 -11.32
CA ASP A 273 20.33 -32.29 -11.95
C ASP A 273 20.42 -31.01 -12.81
N THR A 274 20.73 -31.23 -14.09
CA THR A 274 20.89 -30.14 -15.05
C THR A 274 19.57 -29.48 -15.44
N GLU A 275 18.44 -30.18 -15.32
CA GLU A 275 17.13 -29.61 -15.62
C GLU A 275 16.73 -28.58 -14.57
N ILE A 276 16.76 -28.94 -13.29
CA ILE A 276 16.46 -28.01 -12.19
C ILE A 276 17.45 -26.83 -12.21
N ARG A 277 18.75 -27.11 -12.41
CA ARG A 277 19.77 -26.06 -12.52
C ARG A 277 19.40 -25.03 -13.61
N ASN A 278 19.04 -25.47 -14.80
CA ASN A 278 18.71 -24.58 -15.90
C ASN A 278 17.46 -23.77 -15.60
N ARG A 279 16.43 -24.35 -15.01
CA ARG A 279 15.21 -23.61 -14.57
C ARG A 279 15.51 -22.54 -13.52
N VAL A 280 16.41 -22.82 -12.57
CA VAL A 280 16.86 -21.83 -11.57
C VAL A 280 17.63 -20.70 -12.25
N VAL A 281 18.51 -21.01 -13.21
CA VAL A 281 19.26 -20.01 -13.98
C VAL A 281 18.30 -19.14 -14.80
N ASP A 282 17.34 -19.73 -15.49
CA ASP A 282 16.34 -19.00 -16.27
C ASP A 282 15.52 -18.05 -15.38
N ALA A 283 15.09 -18.51 -14.19
CA ALA A 283 14.36 -17.67 -13.22
C ALA A 283 15.23 -16.57 -12.60
N TRP A 284 16.56 -16.73 -12.60
CA TRP A 284 17.49 -15.73 -12.08
C TRP A 284 17.84 -14.65 -13.12
N ILE A 285 17.85 -15.02 -14.40
CA ILE A 285 18.16 -14.11 -15.51
C ILE A 285 16.92 -13.28 -15.93
N GLY A 286 15.73 -13.88 -15.90
CA GLY A 286 14.48 -13.29 -16.37
C GLY A 286 13.73 -12.49 -15.36
#